data_b5913b3ef2d95b0cebaf837d95b3037f
#
_entry.id   b5913b3ef2d95b0cebaf837d95b3037f
#
_cell.length_a   1.000
_cell.length_b   1.000
_cell.length_c   1.000
_cell.angle_alpha   90.00
_cell.angle_beta   90.00
_cell.angle_gamma   90.00
#
_symmetry.space_group_name_H-M   'P 1'
#
loop_
_entity.id
_entity.type
_entity.pdbx_description
1 polymer ?
#
loop_
_entity_poly.entity_id
_entity_poly.type
_entity_poly.pdbx_seq_one_letter_code
_entity_poly.pdbx_strand_id
1 'polypeptide(L)'
;MGPATEIRKPEALAEALGLFAFIMLFIWKLQLFHPVLALLVPAFTVATHAARGETNSQLGFGWKDLCAASPLLLWSGAAACLVVAAGSLAGTVRQLAPGQIALGLSAYLVWGLFQQYLLNGFLANRLAEFVGSPRSRLIPLSAAALFSLVHLPNWFLMAVTFTGGYLSVRIYQRYRSLYVLGIAHALIAFTLFLAIPDSVSAHFLIGPRCLIERHGAYPEWLP
;
A
#
# COMPACT_ATOMS: atom_id res chain seq x y z
N MET A 1 -18.56 11.48 -34.30
CA MET A 1 -18.97 11.28 -32.90
C MET A 1 -17.79 11.70 -32.03
N GLY A 2 -17.89 12.85 -31.38
CA GLY A 2 -16.89 13.31 -30.43
C GLY A 2 -16.83 12.37 -29.20
N PRO A 3 -15.70 12.25 -28.52
CA PRO A 3 -15.61 11.46 -27.30
C PRO A 3 -16.64 12.03 -26.31
N ALA A 4 -17.56 11.16 -25.86
CA ALA A 4 -18.45 11.50 -24.76
C ALA A 4 -17.56 11.95 -23.61
N THR A 5 -17.69 13.18 -23.18
CA THR A 5 -17.08 13.71 -21.96
C THR A 5 -17.73 12.94 -20.81
N GLU A 6 -17.04 11.89 -20.38
CA GLU A 6 -17.43 11.14 -19.20
C GLU A 6 -17.48 12.11 -18.01
N ILE A 7 -18.66 12.26 -17.40
CA ILE A 7 -18.91 13.24 -16.34
C ILE A 7 -18.00 12.87 -15.16
N ARG A 8 -17.13 13.79 -14.77
CA ARG A 8 -16.29 13.65 -13.56
C ARG A 8 -17.20 13.47 -12.37
N LYS A 9 -16.90 12.50 -11.53
CA LYS A 9 -17.66 12.21 -10.32
C LYS A 9 -16.95 12.79 -9.09
N PRO A 10 -17.29 13.99 -8.65
CA PRO A 10 -16.62 14.66 -7.54
C PRO A 10 -16.74 13.90 -6.23
N GLU A 11 -17.80 13.13 -6.04
CA GLU A 11 -17.97 12.26 -4.88
C GLU A 11 -16.90 11.17 -4.78
N ALA A 12 -16.42 10.64 -5.90
CA ALA A 12 -15.34 9.65 -5.89
C ALA A 12 -14.03 10.27 -5.39
N LEU A 13 -13.73 11.50 -5.79
CA LEU A 13 -12.58 12.24 -5.25
C LEU A 13 -12.75 12.55 -3.76
N ALA A 14 -13.95 12.96 -3.34
CA ALA A 14 -14.25 13.23 -1.93
C ALA A 14 -14.06 11.98 -1.06
N GLU A 15 -14.51 10.80 -1.51
CA GLU A 15 -14.27 9.52 -0.81
C GLU A 15 -12.76 9.20 -0.72
N ALA A 16 -12.02 9.36 -1.81
CA ALA A 16 -10.58 9.09 -1.84
C ALA A 16 -9.81 10.02 -0.88
N LEU A 17 -10.06 11.31 -0.96
CA LEU A 17 -9.37 12.31 -0.11
C LEU A 17 -9.85 12.26 1.33
N GLY A 18 -11.14 11.97 1.58
CA GLY A 18 -11.70 11.80 2.92
C GLY A 18 -11.06 10.61 3.65
N LEU A 19 -10.92 9.46 2.97
CA LEU A 19 -10.24 8.31 3.54
C LEU A 19 -8.76 8.61 3.79
N PHE A 20 -8.08 9.26 2.84
CA PHE A 20 -6.68 9.66 3.02
C PHE A 20 -6.51 10.60 4.22
N ALA A 21 -7.35 11.62 4.34
CA ALA A 21 -7.31 12.56 5.46
C ALA A 21 -7.56 11.85 6.81
N PHE A 22 -8.51 10.91 6.84
CA PHE A 22 -8.76 10.11 8.04
C PHE A 22 -7.55 9.23 8.41
N ILE A 23 -6.92 8.56 7.43
CA ILE A 23 -5.71 7.76 7.67
C ILE A 23 -4.58 8.64 8.21
N MET A 24 -4.37 9.83 7.67
CA MET A 24 -3.39 10.79 8.16
C MET A 24 -3.71 11.25 9.60
N LEU A 25 -4.95 11.60 9.88
CA LEU A 25 -5.41 11.94 11.22
C LEU A 25 -5.18 10.79 12.21
N PHE A 26 -5.55 9.57 11.78
CA PHE A 26 -5.34 8.36 12.59
C PHE A 26 -3.87 8.14 12.91
N ILE A 27 -2.99 8.17 11.92
CA ILE A 27 -1.55 7.95 12.11
C ILE A 27 -0.94 9.02 13.01
N TRP A 28 -1.29 10.29 12.81
CA TRP A 28 -0.63 11.40 13.48
C TRP A 28 -1.20 11.76 14.85
N LYS A 29 -2.45 11.41 15.13
CA LYS A 29 -3.12 11.81 16.38
C LYS A 29 -3.77 10.66 17.15
N LEU A 30 -4.33 9.67 16.48
CA LEU A 30 -5.22 8.71 17.12
C LEU A 30 -4.57 7.35 17.41
N GLN A 31 -3.61 6.90 16.59
CA GLN A 31 -3.07 5.53 16.67
C GLN A 31 -2.44 5.15 18.03
N LEU A 32 -1.90 6.14 18.77
CA LEU A 32 -1.27 5.90 20.05
C LEU A 32 -2.28 5.70 21.19
N PHE A 33 -3.42 6.37 21.10
CA PHE A 33 -4.43 6.40 22.16
C PHE A 33 -5.67 5.58 21.84
N HIS A 34 -6.03 5.48 20.54
CA HIS A 34 -7.25 4.85 20.06
C HIS A 34 -7.00 3.91 18.88
N PRO A 35 -6.15 2.85 19.05
CA PRO A 35 -5.75 1.99 17.92
C PRO A 35 -6.94 1.26 17.27
N VAL A 36 -8.02 1.03 18.01
CA VAL A 36 -9.24 0.39 17.49
C VAL A 36 -9.92 1.19 16.36
N LEU A 37 -9.70 2.50 16.30
CA LEU A 37 -10.23 3.35 15.23
C LEU A 37 -9.64 3.03 13.85
N ALA A 38 -8.52 2.28 13.79
CA ALA A 38 -8.03 1.72 12.52
C ALA A 38 -9.08 0.88 11.79
N LEU A 39 -10.01 0.25 12.52
CA LEU A 39 -11.10 -0.55 11.94
C LEU A 39 -12.09 0.28 11.12
N LEU A 40 -12.13 1.60 11.31
CA LEU A 40 -12.96 2.49 10.49
C LEU A 40 -12.50 2.55 9.03
N VAL A 41 -11.20 2.29 8.75
CA VAL A 41 -10.67 2.26 7.38
C VAL A 41 -11.31 1.13 6.56
N PRO A 42 -11.20 -0.16 6.95
CA PRO A 42 -11.87 -1.23 6.23
C PRO A 42 -13.40 -1.10 6.27
N ALA A 43 -13.99 -0.65 7.38
CA ALA A 43 -15.44 -0.46 7.48
C ALA A 43 -15.95 0.57 6.46
N PHE A 44 -15.28 1.73 6.34
CA PHE A 44 -15.63 2.75 5.37
C PHE A 44 -15.49 2.24 3.92
N THR A 45 -14.37 1.59 3.58
CA THR A 45 -14.14 1.10 2.22
C THR A 45 -15.14 0.03 1.82
N VAL A 46 -15.45 -0.93 2.72
CA VAL A 46 -16.46 -1.97 2.46
C VAL A 46 -17.86 -1.35 2.34
N ALA A 47 -18.22 -0.41 3.22
CA ALA A 47 -19.54 0.25 3.17
C ALA A 47 -19.73 1.03 1.86
N THR A 48 -18.70 1.78 1.40
CA THR A 48 -18.79 2.53 0.13
C THR A 48 -18.86 1.61 -1.07
N HIS A 49 -18.11 0.48 -1.10
CA HIS A 49 -18.22 -0.51 -2.17
C HIS A 49 -19.61 -1.16 -2.21
N ALA A 50 -20.16 -1.52 -1.05
CA ALA A 50 -21.52 -2.09 -0.93
C ALA A 50 -22.59 -1.09 -1.39
N ALA A 51 -22.50 0.17 -0.96
CA ALA A 51 -23.43 1.23 -1.34
C ALA A 51 -23.41 1.52 -2.86
N ARG A 52 -22.27 1.33 -3.51
CA ARG A 52 -22.10 1.50 -4.97
C ARG A 52 -22.38 0.24 -5.78
N GLY A 53 -22.67 -0.90 -5.14
CA GLY A 53 -22.91 -2.19 -5.79
C GLY A 53 -21.71 -2.71 -6.56
N GLU A 54 -20.48 -2.37 -6.13
CA GLU A 54 -19.26 -2.79 -6.83
C GLU A 54 -18.99 -4.28 -6.61
N THR A 55 -18.70 -4.97 -7.71
CA THR A 55 -18.46 -6.42 -7.69
C THR A 55 -17.02 -6.74 -7.33
N ASN A 56 -16.76 -7.95 -6.80
CA ASN A 56 -15.40 -8.43 -6.52
C ASN A 56 -14.46 -8.33 -7.74
N SER A 57 -14.96 -8.57 -8.94
CA SER A 57 -14.17 -8.43 -10.17
C SER A 57 -13.77 -6.98 -10.44
N GLN A 58 -14.68 -6.03 -10.20
CA GLN A 58 -14.37 -4.58 -10.33
C GLN A 58 -13.36 -4.12 -9.28
N LEU A 59 -13.31 -4.77 -8.13
CA LEU A 59 -12.32 -4.48 -7.08
C LEU A 59 -10.97 -5.18 -7.30
N GLY A 60 -10.87 -6.10 -8.27
CA GLY A 60 -9.64 -6.83 -8.57
C GLY A 60 -9.50 -8.18 -7.87
N PHE A 61 -10.59 -8.73 -7.34
CA PHE A 61 -10.66 -10.10 -6.80
C PHE A 61 -11.18 -11.12 -7.83
N GLY A 62 -11.09 -10.79 -9.13
CA GLY A 62 -11.47 -11.69 -10.20
C GLY A 62 -10.47 -12.82 -10.38
N TRP A 63 -10.96 -14.07 -10.48
CA TRP A 63 -10.10 -15.25 -10.65
C TRP A 63 -9.38 -15.28 -12.02
N LYS A 64 -10.03 -14.79 -13.06
CA LYS A 64 -9.46 -14.73 -14.42
C LYS A 64 -8.18 -13.88 -14.48
N ASP A 65 -8.17 -12.78 -13.75
CA ASP A 65 -7.05 -11.85 -13.70
C ASP A 65 -5.86 -12.41 -12.93
N LEU A 66 -6.08 -13.35 -12.01
CA LEU A 66 -5.03 -14.03 -11.28
C LEU A 66 -4.04 -14.74 -12.20
N CYS A 67 -4.56 -15.57 -13.14
CA CYS A 67 -3.71 -16.32 -14.07
C CYS A 67 -2.94 -15.41 -15.00
N ALA A 68 -3.58 -14.35 -15.52
CA ALA A 68 -2.95 -13.39 -16.42
C ALA A 68 -1.82 -12.58 -15.74
N ALA A 69 -1.97 -12.31 -14.44
CA ALA A 69 -1.00 -11.54 -13.66
C ALA A 69 0.10 -12.41 -13.00
N SER A 70 -0.08 -13.72 -12.92
CA SER A 70 0.83 -14.61 -12.19
C SER A 70 2.31 -14.54 -12.61
N PRO A 71 2.70 -14.28 -13.89
CA PRO A 71 4.10 -14.10 -14.26
C PRO A 71 4.82 -12.97 -13.50
N LEU A 72 4.07 -12.00 -12.96
CA LEU A 72 4.64 -10.92 -12.14
C LEU A 72 5.25 -11.43 -10.83
N LEU A 73 4.79 -12.58 -10.33
CA LEU A 73 5.36 -13.20 -9.13
C LEU A 73 6.80 -13.66 -9.36
N LEU A 74 7.16 -14.06 -10.57
CA LEU A 74 8.54 -14.39 -10.93
C LEU A 74 9.46 -13.17 -10.81
N TRP A 75 9.01 -12.03 -11.33
CA TRP A 75 9.76 -10.77 -11.22
C TRP A 75 9.88 -10.30 -9.78
N SER A 76 8.80 -10.43 -9.00
CA SER A 76 8.82 -10.11 -7.58
C SER A 76 9.76 -11.04 -6.80
N GLY A 77 9.77 -12.34 -7.15
CA GLY A 77 10.71 -13.32 -6.59
C GLY A 77 12.16 -12.98 -6.93
N ALA A 78 12.45 -12.64 -8.19
CA ALA A 78 13.79 -12.24 -8.60
C ALA A 78 14.26 -10.96 -7.87
N ALA A 79 13.39 -9.96 -7.75
CA ALA A 79 13.68 -8.74 -6.98
C ALA A 79 13.91 -9.05 -5.50
N ALA A 80 13.11 -9.91 -4.89
CA ALA A 80 13.29 -10.36 -3.51
C ALA A 80 14.64 -11.06 -3.31
N CYS A 81 15.02 -11.97 -4.22
CA CYS A 81 16.34 -12.63 -4.20
C CYS A 81 17.48 -11.62 -4.29
N LEU A 82 17.37 -10.60 -5.16
CA LEU A 82 18.38 -9.54 -5.28
C LEU A 82 18.51 -8.73 -3.98
N VAL A 83 17.40 -8.38 -3.34
CA VAL A 83 17.39 -7.65 -2.06
C VAL A 83 18.07 -8.48 -0.96
N VAL A 84 17.73 -9.77 -0.85
CA VAL A 84 18.36 -10.66 0.14
C VAL A 84 19.85 -10.86 -0.16
N ALA A 85 20.22 -11.06 -1.42
CA ALA A 85 21.61 -11.20 -1.81
C ALA A 85 22.43 -9.93 -1.46
N ALA A 86 21.92 -8.76 -1.77
CA ALA A 86 22.54 -7.49 -1.41
C ALA A 86 22.71 -7.34 0.11
N GLY A 87 21.65 -7.65 0.88
CA GLY A 87 21.71 -7.65 2.34
C GLY A 87 22.72 -8.67 2.90
N SER A 88 22.81 -9.85 2.27
CA SER A 88 23.80 -10.88 2.68
C SER A 88 25.23 -10.41 2.44
N LEU A 89 25.50 -9.80 1.28
CA LEU A 89 26.81 -9.23 0.98
C LEU A 89 27.17 -8.08 1.94
N ALA A 90 26.19 -7.30 2.35
CA ALA A 90 26.35 -6.22 3.33
C ALA A 90 26.37 -6.70 4.79
N GLY A 91 26.12 -7.97 5.06
CA GLY A 91 26.02 -8.51 6.43
C GLY A 91 24.83 -7.98 7.24
N THR A 92 23.76 -7.52 6.58
CA THR A 92 22.61 -6.88 7.23
C THR A 92 21.38 -7.77 7.37
N VAL A 93 21.41 -9.00 6.82
CA VAL A 93 20.26 -9.91 6.87
C VAL A 93 19.99 -10.35 8.31
N ARG A 94 18.76 -10.12 8.77
CA ARG A 94 18.29 -10.54 10.09
C ARG A 94 18.24 -12.07 10.18
N GLN A 95 18.79 -12.60 11.26
CA GLN A 95 18.72 -14.02 11.58
C GLN A 95 17.40 -14.30 12.32
N LEU A 96 16.51 -15.01 11.66
CA LEU A 96 15.20 -15.37 12.21
C LEU A 96 15.06 -16.89 12.27
N ALA A 97 14.40 -17.38 13.33
CA ALA A 97 14.02 -18.79 13.41
C ALA A 97 12.94 -19.11 12.33
N PRO A 98 12.86 -20.36 11.84
CA PRO A 98 11.88 -20.74 10.81
C PRO A 98 10.44 -20.38 11.16
N GLY A 99 10.03 -20.53 12.43
CA GLY A 99 8.70 -20.11 12.90
C GLY A 99 8.46 -18.61 12.81
N GLN A 100 9.47 -17.79 13.06
CA GLN A 100 9.38 -16.32 12.91
C GLN A 100 9.28 -15.92 11.45
N ILE A 101 9.98 -16.61 10.55
CA ILE A 101 9.87 -16.40 9.10
C ILE A 101 8.44 -16.72 8.64
N ALA A 102 7.90 -17.88 9.02
CA ALA A 102 6.55 -18.29 8.63
C ALA A 102 5.48 -17.32 9.14
N LEU A 103 5.56 -16.94 10.42
CA LEU A 103 4.63 -15.98 11.03
C LEU A 103 4.74 -14.59 10.36
N GLY A 104 5.97 -14.10 10.19
CA GLY A 104 6.23 -12.82 9.55
C GLY A 104 5.68 -12.78 8.13
N LEU A 105 6.00 -13.78 7.30
CA LEU A 105 5.51 -13.86 5.93
C LEU A 105 3.98 -13.90 5.86
N SER A 106 3.34 -14.66 6.76
CA SER A 106 1.87 -14.72 6.85
C SER A 106 1.27 -13.37 7.22
N ALA A 107 1.85 -12.68 8.20
CA ALA A 107 1.42 -11.34 8.59
C ALA A 107 1.58 -10.32 7.45
N TYR A 108 2.72 -10.35 6.76
CA TYR A 108 2.96 -9.50 5.58
C TYR A 108 2.02 -9.82 4.41
N LEU A 109 1.60 -11.09 4.25
CA LEU A 109 0.62 -11.48 3.23
C LEU A 109 -0.75 -10.84 3.49
N VAL A 110 -1.25 -10.96 4.71
CA VAL A 110 -2.54 -10.33 5.10
C VAL A 110 -2.45 -8.81 4.98
N TRP A 111 -1.38 -8.23 5.49
CA TRP A 111 -1.16 -6.77 5.44
C TRP A 111 -0.97 -6.26 4.02
N GLY A 112 -0.18 -6.96 3.20
CA GLY A 112 0.05 -6.62 1.79
C GLY A 112 -1.23 -6.68 0.96
N LEU A 113 -2.07 -7.71 1.14
CA LEU A 113 -3.39 -7.79 0.51
C LEU A 113 -4.27 -6.61 0.90
N PHE A 114 -4.30 -6.26 2.18
CA PHE A 114 -5.07 -5.12 2.67
C PHE A 114 -4.56 -3.79 2.09
N GLN A 115 -3.24 -3.57 2.09
CA GLN A 115 -2.67 -2.36 1.50
C GLN A 115 -2.93 -2.27 -0.01
N GLN A 116 -2.83 -3.38 -0.74
CA GLN A 116 -3.13 -3.41 -2.17
C GLN A 116 -4.63 -3.20 -2.45
N TYR A 117 -5.50 -3.70 -1.58
CA TYR A 117 -6.92 -3.39 -1.65
C TYR A 117 -7.19 -1.89 -1.47
N LEU A 118 -6.57 -1.25 -0.46
CA LEU A 118 -6.73 0.20 -0.25
C LEU A 118 -6.16 1.02 -1.41
N LEU A 119 -4.96 0.67 -1.88
CA LEU A 119 -4.28 1.42 -2.95
C LEU A 119 -4.97 1.26 -4.30
N ASN A 120 -5.25 0.03 -4.70
CA ASN A 120 -5.74 -0.30 -6.03
C ASN A 120 -7.26 -0.49 -6.07
N GLY A 121 -7.80 -1.32 -5.19
CA GLY A 121 -9.24 -1.62 -5.12
C GLY A 121 -10.08 -0.41 -4.73
N PHE A 122 -9.55 0.47 -3.89
CA PHE A 122 -10.25 1.68 -3.48
C PHE A 122 -9.67 2.95 -4.14
N LEU A 123 -8.50 3.41 -3.72
CA LEU A 123 -7.96 4.72 -4.10
C LEU A 123 -7.78 4.89 -5.62
N ALA A 124 -7.12 3.94 -6.29
CA ALA A 124 -6.91 4.03 -7.74
C ALA A 124 -8.23 3.94 -8.53
N ASN A 125 -9.20 3.14 -8.07
CA ASN A 125 -10.53 3.07 -8.71
C ASN A 125 -11.29 4.40 -8.53
N ARG A 126 -11.27 5.02 -7.35
CA ARG A 126 -11.91 6.34 -7.11
C ARG A 126 -11.27 7.44 -7.94
N LEU A 127 -9.94 7.46 -8.02
CA LEU A 127 -9.22 8.41 -8.88
C LEU A 127 -9.53 8.17 -10.37
N ALA A 128 -9.66 6.91 -10.82
CA ALA A 128 -10.03 6.59 -12.18
C ALA A 128 -11.44 7.09 -12.53
N GLU A 129 -12.37 6.93 -11.62
CA GLU A 129 -13.75 7.42 -11.75
C GLU A 129 -13.81 8.95 -11.80
N PHE A 130 -13.02 9.64 -10.95
CA PHE A 130 -12.92 11.10 -10.98
C PHE A 130 -12.27 11.62 -12.28
N VAL A 131 -11.18 11.00 -12.72
CA VAL A 131 -10.47 11.42 -13.94
C VAL A 131 -11.29 11.11 -15.21
N GLY A 132 -12.24 10.16 -15.15
CA GLY A 132 -13.02 9.70 -16.29
C GLY A 132 -12.20 8.91 -17.32
N SER A 133 -11.02 8.42 -16.94
CA SER A 133 -10.15 7.64 -17.83
C SER A 133 -9.33 6.63 -17.01
N PRO A 134 -9.74 5.34 -16.99
CA PRO A 134 -9.12 4.33 -16.14
C PRO A 134 -7.66 4.01 -16.49
N ARG A 135 -7.18 4.43 -17.66
CA ARG A 135 -5.79 4.24 -18.12
C ARG A 135 -4.94 5.51 -18.06
N SER A 136 -5.45 6.59 -17.49
CA SER A 136 -4.70 7.84 -17.33
C SER A 136 -3.43 7.62 -16.52
N ARG A 137 -2.33 8.25 -16.95
CA ARG A 137 -1.04 8.24 -16.23
C ARG A 137 -1.08 9.06 -14.95
N LEU A 138 -2.07 9.92 -14.78
CA LEU A 138 -2.26 10.69 -13.55
C LEU A 138 -2.66 9.81 -12.37
N ILE A 139 -3.42 8.72 -12.62
CA ILE A 139 -3.90 7.82 -11.56
C ILE A 139 -2.75 7.17 -10.79
N PRO A 140 -1.80 6.45 -11.45
CA PRO A 140 -0.70 5.84 -10.72
C PRO A 140 0.19 6.87 -10.02
N LEU A 141 0.39 8.04 -10.62
CA LEU A 141 1.18 9.10 -10.00
C LEU A 141 0.51 9.64 -8.73
N SER A 142 -0.78 10.00 -8.82
CA SER A 142 -1.53 10.55 -7.68
C SER A 142 -1.73 9.51 -6.58
N ALA A 143 -2.10 8.27 -6.94
CA ALA A 143 -2.29 7.20 -5.97
C ALA A 143 -0.98 6.85 -5.25
N ALA A 144 0.14 6.75 -5.97
CA ALA A 144 1.45 6.51 -5.38
C ALA A 144 1.92 7.66 -4.48
N ALA A 145 1.64 8.90 -4.87
CA ALA A 145 1.96 10.07 -4.05
C ALA A 145 1.18 10.03 -2.72
N LEU A 146 -0.14 9.82 -2.76
CA LEU A 146 -0.95 9.70 -1.55
C LEU A 146 -0.50 8.51 -0.69
N PHE A 147 -0.24 7.36 -1.31
CA PHE A 147 0.25 6.16 -0.61
C PHE A 147 1.62 6.37 0.04
N SER A 148 2.51 7.11 -0.62
CA SER A 148 3.81 7.49 -0.06
C SER A 148 3.67 8.45 1.12
N LEU A 149 2.80 9.45 1.02
CA LEU A 149 2.60 10.46 2.07
C LEU A 149 2.12 9.88 3.39
N VAL A 150 1.35 8.77 3.40
CA VAL A 150 0.96 8.11 4.66
C VAL A 150 2.15 7.52 5.41
N HIS A 151 3.31 7.37 4.77
CA HIS A 151 4.54 6.85 5.37
C HIS A 151 5.46 7.94 5.95
N LEU A 152 5.02 9.22 5.93
CA LEU A 152 5.74 10.30 6.61
C LEU A 152 5.95 9.97 8.10
N PRO A 153 7.09 10.36 8.68
CA PRO A 153 8.26 11.00 8.10
C PRO A 153 9.37 10.01 7.70
N ASN A 154 9.03 8.75 7.44
CA ASN A 154 9.99 7.71 7.08
C ASN A 154 10.35 7.81 5.59
N TRP A 155 11.40 8.56 5.26
CA TRP A 155 11.83 8.83 3.89
C TRP A 155 12.17 7.57 3.09
N PHE A 156 12.73 6.54 3.77
CA PHE A 156 12.98 5.25 3.12
C PHE A 156 11.67 4.60 2.66
N LEU A 157 10.70 4.49 3.57
CA LEU A 157 9.39 3.95 3.22
C LEU A 157 8.66 4.79 2.18
N MET A 158 8.77 6.12 2.25
CA MET A 158 8.17 7.01 1.25
C MET A 158 8.71 6.72 -0.16
N ALA A 159 10.02 6.58 -0.32
CA ALA A 159 10.63 6.28 -1.61
C ALA A 159 10.21 4.89 -2.12
N VAL A 160 10.24 3.88 -1.27
CA VAL A 160 9.85 2.51 -1.61
C VAL A 160 8.37 2.42 -1.97
N THR A 161 7.50 3.03 -1.15
CA THR A 161 6.05 2.99 -1.37
C THR A 161 5.58 3.85 -2.52
N PHE A 162 6.28 4.96 -2.82
CA PHE A 162 6.02 5.72 -4.05
C PHE A 162 6.34 4.88 -5.29
N THR A 163 7.53 4.31 -5.35
CA THR A 163 7.97 3.51 -6.51
C THR A 163 7.12 2.25 -6.66
N GLY A 164 6.96 1.48 -5.58
CA GLY A 164 6.15 0.27 -5.57
C GLY A 164 4.68 0.55 -5.82
N GLY A 165 4.14 1.63 -5.26
CA GLY A 165 2.76 2.06 -5.48
C GLY A 165 2.50 2.46 -6.92
N TYR A 166 3.40 3.24 -7.53
CA TYR A 166 3.30 3.60 -8.94
C TYR A 166 3.28 2.37 -9.86
N LEU A 167 4.22 1.45 -9.65
CA LEU A 167 4.30 0.21 -10.43
C LEU A 167 3.05 -0.66 -10.20
N SER A 168 2.62 -0.81 -8.95
CA SER A 168 1.44 -1.59 -8.58
C SER A 168 0.18 -1.06 -9.27
N VAL A 169 -0.07 0.24 -9.23
CA VAL A 169 -1.24 0.83 -9.91
C VAL A 169 -1.15 0.68 -11.43
N ARG A 170 0.05 0.83 -12.03
CA ARG A 170 0.25 0.56 -13.47
C ARG A 170 -0.06 -0.89 -13.84
N ILE A 171 0.37 -1.82 -13.01
CA ILE A 171 0.07 -3.25 -13.20
C ILE A 171 -1.43 -3.51 -13.03
N TYR A 172 -2.04 -2.93 -12.00
CA TYR A 172 -3.47 -3.06 -11.73
C TYR A 172 -4.34 -2.51 -12.87
N GLN A 173 -3.95 -1.40 -13.49
CA GLN A 173 -4.63 -0.87 -14.68
C GLN A 173 -4.66 -1.87 -15.85
N ARG A 174 -3.76 -2.83 -15.88
CA ARG A 174 -3.67 -3.85 -16.95
C ARG A 174 -4.31 -5.18 -16.58
N TYR A 175 -4.07 -5.67 -15.35
CA TYR A 175 -4.38 -7.05 -14.96
C TYR A 175 -5.45 -7.16 -13.86
N ARG A 176 -5.75 -6.08 -13.14
CA ARG A 176 -6.76 -6.00 -12.06
C ARG A 176 -6.73 -7.17 -11.06
N SER A 177 -5.55 -7.66 -10.67
CA SER A 177 -5.42 -8.77 -9.73
C SER A 177 -4.83 -8.32 -8.39
N LEU A 178 -5.68 -8.18 -7.38
CA LEU A 178 -5.24 -7.85 -6.01
C LEU A 178 -4.48 -9.01 -5.36
N TYR A 179 -4.81 -10.26 -5.70
CA TYR A 179 -4.11 -11.43 -5.15
C TYR A 179 -2.62 -11.41 -5.53
N VAL A 180 -2.31 -11.25 -6.82
CA VAL A 180 -0.93 -11.21 -7.29
C VAL A 180 -0.19 -10.00 -6.72
N LEU A 181 -0.83 -8.83 -6.70
CA LEU A 181 -0.23 -7.62 -6.14
C LEU A 181 -0.01 -7.72 -4.63
N GLY A 182 -0.94 -8.34 -3.90
CA GLY A 182 -0.80 -8.58 -2.46
C GLY A 182 0.34 -9.53 -2.13
N ILE A 183 0.47 -10.64 -2.89
CA ILE A 183 1.58 -11.59 -2.74
C ILE A 183 2.92 -10.93 -3.09
N ALA A 184 2.98 -10.22 -4.21
CA ALA A 184 4.18 -9.49 -4.62
C ALA A 184 4.59 -8.44 -3.57
N HIS A 185 3.63 -7.68 -3.04
CA HIS A 185 3.85 -6.72 -1.97
C HIS A 185 4.39 -7.40 -0.72
N ALA A 186 3.75 -8.48 -0.27
CA ALA A 186 4.19 -9.22 0.92
C ALA A 186 5.62 -9.73 0.78
N LEU A 187 5.95 -10.30 -0.37
CA LEU A 187 7.27 -10.83 -0.65
C LEU A 187 8.34 -9.74 -0.61
N ILE A 188 8.13 -8.63 -1.32
CA ILE A 188 9.07 -7.50 -1.34
C ILE A 188 9.18 -6.85 0.04
N ALA A 189 8.05 -6.57 0.70
CA ALA A 189 8.07 -5.91 2.02
C ALA A 189 8.76 -6.77 3.08
N PHE A 190 8.50 -8.09 3.09
CA PHE A 190 9.17 -9.01 4.00
C PHE A 190 10.67 -9.12 3.73
N THR A 191 11.09 -9.15 2.47
CA THR A 191 12.53 -9.18 2.13
C THR A 191 13.24 -7.87 2.47
N LEU A 192 12.57 -6.73 2.30
CA LEU A 192 13.09 -5.45 2.78
C LEU A 192 13.23 -5.46 4.32
N PHE A 193 12.24 -5.97 5.04
CA PHE A 193 12.33 -6.15 6.49
C PHE A 193 13.52 -7.05 6.88
N LEU A 194 13.77 -8.12 6.13
CA LEU A 194 14.90 -9.02 6.40
C LEU A 194 16.27 -8.36 6.14
N ALA A 195 16.39 -7.61 5.06
CA ALA A 195 17.69 -7.20 4.52
C ALA A 195 18.09 -5.74 4.86
N ILE A 196 17.12 -4.86 5.13
CA ILE A 196 17.40 -3.44 5.41
C ILE A 196 17.56 -3.22 6.91
N PRO A 197 18.69 -2.62 7.36
CA PRO A 197 18.94 -2.37 8.77
C PRO A 197 18.02 -1.28 9.33
N ASP A 198 17.78 -1.33 10.65
CA ASP A 198 16.87 -0.40 11.33
C ASP A 198 17.34 1.04 11.28
N SER A 199 18.65 1.28 11.22
CA SER A 199 19.23 2.62 11.01
C SER A 199 18.75 3.30 9.73
N VAL A 200 18.40 2.53 8.68
CA VAL A 200 17.85 3.03 7.42
C VAL A 200 16.33 3.03 7.45
N SER A 201 15.74 1.90 7.85
CA SER A 201 14.29 1.67 7.79
C SER A 201 13.50 2.29 8.95
N ALA A 202 14.16 2.75 10.02
CA ALA A 202 13.54 3.19 11.27
C ALA A 202 12.48 2.17 11.76
N HIS A 203 12.83 0.88 11.80
CA HIS A 203 11.94 -0.24 12.13
C HIS A 203 10.63 -0.27 11.32
N PHE A 204 10.61 0.33 10.13
CA PHE A 204 9.41 0.51 9.28
C PHE A 204 8.28 1.29 9.96
N LEU A 205 8.62 2.10 10.97
CA LEU A 205 7.67 2.95 11.69
C LEU A 205 7.29 4.18 10.88
N ILE A 206 6.08 4.69 11.11
CA ILE A 206 5.52 5.87 10.47
C ILE A 206 4.93 6.84 11.49
N GLY A 207 4.68 8.07 11.06
CA GLY A 207 4.08 9.10 11.91
C GLY A 207 4.91 9.40 13.16
N PRO A 208 4.26 9.72 14.30
CA PRO A 208 4.95 10.04 15.54
C PRO A 208 5.88 8.94 16.05
N ARG A 209 5.53 7.66 15.83
CA ARG A 209 6.38 6.53 16.25
C ARG A 209 7.75 6.57 15.57
N CYS A 210 7.81 6.95 14.30
CA CYS A 210 9.08 7.11 13.58
C CYS A 210 9.92 8.28 14.14
N LEU A 211 9.28 9.36 14.57
CA LEU A 211 9.98 10.49 15.19
C LEU A 211 10.53 10.12 16.57
N ILE A 212 9.75 9.43 17.39
CA ILE A 212 10.17 8.94 18.70
C ILE A 212 11.37 8.01 18.55
N GLU A 213 11.31 7.06 17.61
CA GLU A 213 12.40 6.13 17.34
C GLU A 213 13.69 6.84 16.93
N ARG A 214 13.59 7.86 16.08
CA ARG A 214 14.77 8.59 15.57
C ARG A 214 15.37 9.59 16.55
N HIS A 215 14.56 10.20 17.40
CA HIS A 215 14.96 11.32 18.25
C HIS A 215 14.95 11.00 19.74
N GLY A 216 14.46 9.82 20.17
CA GLY A 216 14.44 9.38 21.56
C GLY A 216 13.47 10.17 22.46
N ALA A 217 12.65 11.04 21.92
CA ALA A 217 11.72 11.88 22.66
C ALA A 217 10.40 12.08 21.94
N TYR A 218 9.31 12.22 22.69
CA TYR A 218 8.03 12.67 22.15
C TYR A 218 8.16 14.10 21.65
N PRO A 219 7.72 14.39 20.42
CA PRO A 219 7.62 15.77 19.97
C PRO A 219 6.66 16.56 20.89
N GLU A 220 7.06 17.77 21.31
CA GLU A 220 6.28 18.61 22.25
C GLU A 220 4.86 18.94 21.79
N TRP A 221 4.61 18.88 20.47
CA TRP A 221 3.29 19.14 19.87
C TRP A 221 2.38 17.89 19.81
N LEU A 222 2.86 16.72 20.24
CA LEU A 222 2.03 15.54 20.44
C LEU A 222 1.38 15.62 21.83
N PRO A 223 0.03 15.50 21.91
CA PRO A 223 -0.68 15.50 23.18
C PRO A 223 -0.31 14.31 24.04
#